data_ba267e1a9ce547d5104157d31b583513
#
_entry.id   ba267e1a9ce547d5104157d31b583513
#
_cell.length_a   1.000
_cell.length_b   1.000
_cell.length_c   1.000
_cell.angle_alpha   90.00
_cell.angle_beta   90.00
_cell.angle_gamma   90.00
#
_symmetry.space_group_name_H-M   'P 1'
#
loop_
_entity.id
_entity.type
_entity.pdbx_description
1 polymer ?
#
loop_
_entity_poly.entity_id
_entity_poly.type
_entity_poly.pdbx_seq_one_letter_code
_entity_poly.pdbx_strand_id
1 'polypeptide(L)'
;GCALPRHKQFIYDEGIRVPFILAGPGIESGEVRNDLVSGIDLGATSLALAGIGVPGNMQGRNMLSPDFHRDSVVSARDRCDFTIDRIRAVTTQRFKYIHNFMTDKPYLQPNYRSGSASMKLLAQMHREGTLNAVQDHFASEVRPAEEFYDLENDPNEIENLAGHPDKTDLESHMKSMLFEHALRNSQY
;
A
#
# COMPACT_ATOMS: atom_id res chain seq x y z
N GLY A 1 7.34 -11.32 -0.73
CA GLY A 1 6.32 -11.12 0.30
C GLY A 1 5.68 -12.43 0.75
N CYS A 2 5.03 -12.40 1.89
CA CYS A 2 4.33 -13.55 2.44
C CYS A 2 3.17 -13.96 1.51
N ALA A 3 2.89 -15.27 1.44
CA ALA A 3 1.86 -15.83 0.56
C ALA A 3 0.47 -15.94 1.22
N LEU A 4 0.25 -15.25 2.33
CA LEU A 4 -1.05 -15.21 3.00
C LEU A 4 -2.09 -14.41 2.18
N PRO A 5 -3.39 -14.64 2.37
CA PRO A 5 -4.45 -14.10 1.51
C PRO A 5 -4.35 -12.57 1.29
N ARG A 6 -4.16 -11.79 2.33
CA ARG A 6 -4.20 -10.32 2.31
C ARG A 6 -2.84 -9.66 2.08
N HIS A 7 -1.78 -10.44 1.85
CA HIS A 7 -0.41 -9.92 1.70
C HIS A 7 -0.08 -9.50 0.25
N LYS A 8 0.84 -10.22 -0.38
CA LYS A 8 1.27 -9.92 -1.75
C LYS A 8 0.09 -9.64 -2.68
N GLN A 9 0.16 -8.57 -3.47
CA GLN A 9 -0.83 -8.02 -4.42
C GLN A 9 -1.83 -7.02 -3.82
N PHE A 10 -1.93 -6.92 -2.51
CA PHE A 10 -2.78 -5.95 -1.85
C PHE A 10 -1.98 -4.73 -1.40
N ILE A 11 -2.64 -3.59 -1.28
CA ILE A 11 -2.00 -2.32 -0.90
C ILE A 11 -2.11 -2.00 0.60
N TYR A 12 -2.53 -2.98 1.39
CA TYR A 12 -2.39 -2.95 2.85
C TYR A 12 -0.92 -3.09 3.26
N ASP A 13 -0.56 -2.65 4.45
CA ASP A 13 0.82 -2.75 4.94
C ASP A 13 1.38 -4.16 4.86
N GLU A 14 0.58 -5.17 5.13
CA GLU A 14 0.94 -6.59 4.95
C GLU A 14 1.44 -6.93 3.52
N GLY A 15 0.96 -6.20 2.51
CA GLY A 15 1.33 -6.40 1.11
C GLY A 15 2.44 -5.50 0.59
N ILE A 16 2.58 -4.28 1.12
CA ILE A 16 3.49 -3.26 0.60
C ILE A 16 4.62 -2.88 1.54
N ARG A 17 4.45 -3.04 2.86
CA ARG A 17 5.50 -2.79 3.85
C ARG A 17 6.44 -3.99 3.93
N VAL A 18 7.58 -3.88 3.27
CA VAL A 18 8.56 -4.96 3.18
C VAL A 18 9.81 -4.61 4.00
N PRO A 19 10.53 -5.61 4.55
CA PRO A 19 11.83 -5.37 5.16
C PRO A 19 12.77 -4.70 4.18
N PHE A 20 13.47 -3.66 4.63
CA PHE A 20 14.46 -2.95 3.85
C PHE A 20 15.72 -2.73 4.70
N ILE A 21 16.82 -3.32 4.29
CA ILE A 21 18.10 -3.30 5.02
C ILE A 21 19.18 -2.78 4.09
N LEU A 22 19.88 -1.75 4.55
CA LEU A 22 21.08 -1.21 3.88
C LEU A 22 22.31 -1.53 4.72
N ALA A 23 23.39 -1.96 4.06
CA ALA A 23 24.69 -2.16 4.67
C ALA A 23 25.80 -1.82 3.66
N GLY A 24 26.85 -1.16 4.11
CA GLY A 24 27.98 -0.81 3.26
C GLY A 24 28.80 0.37 3.80
N PRO A 25 29.84 0.77 3.07
CA PRO A 25 30.63 1.94 3.44
C PRO A 25 29.77 3.20 3.55
N GLY A 26 29.92 3.96 4.63
CA GLY A 26 29.16 5.18 4.88
C GLY A 26 27.75 4.97 5.42
N ILE A 27 27.33 3.71 5.65
CA ILE A 27 26.07 3.38 6.32
C ILE A 27 26.34 3.13 7.81
N GLU A 28 25.63 3.85 8.69
CA GLU A 28 25.76 3.67 10.13
C GLU A 28 25.22 2.29 10.54
N SER A 29 26.00 1.58 11.35
CA SER A 29 25.63 0.24 11.79
C SER A 29 24.64 0.28 12.95
N GLY A 30 23.57 -0.51 12.86
CA GLY A 30 22.57 -0.65 13.91
C GLY A 30 21.54 0.49 13.96
N GLU A 31 21.58 1.42 13.03
CA GLU A 31 20.55 2.46 12.89
C GLU A 31 19.23 1.85 12.45
N VAL A 32 18.13 2.28 13.08
CA VAL A 32 16.77 1.98 12.65
C VAL A 32 16.07 3.29 12.29
N ARG A 33 15.70 3.42 11.04
CA ARG A 33 15.01 4.62 10.52
C ARG A 33 13.53 4.33 10.31
N ASN A 34 12.69 5.31 10.66
CA ASN A 34 11.24 5.24 10.51
C ASN A 34 10.71 6.15 9.39
N ASP A 35 11.57 6.60 8.50
CA ASP A 35 11.16 7.42 7.35
C ASP A 35 10.23 6.63 6.42
N LEU A 36 9.29 7.35 5.82
CA LEU A 36 8.52 6.81 4.71
C LEU A 36 9.43 6.65 3.48
N VAL A 37 9.54 5.44 2.98
CA VAL A 37 10.36 5.09 1.82
C VAL A 37 9.51 4.46 0.74
N SER A 38 9.69 4.86 -0.50
CA SER A 38 9.07 4.22 -1.66
C SER A 38 10.09 3.35 -2.40
N GLY A 39 9.64 2.26 -3.01
CA GLY A 39 10.50 1.41 -3.84
C GLY A 39 11.23 2.14 -4.97
N ILE A 40 10.68 3.25 -5.45
CA ILE A 40 11.35 4.10 -6.46
C ILE A 40 12.60 4.82 -5.93
N ASP A 41 12.73 4.98 -4.61
CA ASP A 41 13.87 5.64 -3.98
C ASP A 41 15.14 4.79 -4.07
N LEU A 42 15.00 3.48 -4.23
CA LEU A 42 16.12 2.56 -4.37
C LEU A 42 16.99 2.92 -5.60
N GLY A 43 16.35 3.22 -6.72
CA GLY A 43 17.07 3.62 -7.94
C GLY A 43 17.86 4.92 -7.75
N ALA A 44 17.24 5.95 -7.19
CA ALA A 44 17.89 7.23 -6.91
C ALA A 44 19.04 7.10 -5.91
N THR A 45 18.84 6.29 -4.87
CA THR A 45 19.88 6.01 -3.87
C THR A 45 21.06 5.25 -4.48
N SER A 46 20.80 4.28 -5.35
CA SER A 46 21.85 3.53 -6.05
C SER A 46 22.71 4.43 -6.95
N LEU A 47 22.10 5.36 -7.67
CA LEU A 47 22.83 6.34 -8.47
C LEU A 47 23.70 7.24 -7.59
N ALA A 48 23.15 7.75 -6.49
CA ALA A 48 23.89 8.59 -5.55
C ALA A 48 25.10 7.87 -4.92
N LEU A 49 24.93 6.60 -4.54
CA LEU A 49 26.02 5.76 -4.03
C LEU A 49 27.10 5.50 -5.08
N ALA A 50 26.74 5.46 -6.35
CA ALA A 50 27.69 5.35 -7.46
C ALA A 50 28.37 6.69 -7.83
N GLY A 51 28.08 7.78 -7.13
CA GLY A 51 28.57 9.13 -7.47
C GLY A 51 27.93 9.72 -8.72
N ILE A 52 26.80 9.19 -9.16
CA ILE A 52 26.05 9.65 -10.34
C ILE A 52 24.92 10.57 -9.87
N GLY A 53 24.81 11.74 -10.50
CA GLY A 53 23.70 12.67 -10.22
C GLY A 53 22.33 12.04 -10.52
N VAL A 54 21.37 12.19 -9.60
CA VAL A 54 20.00 11.72 -9.80
C VAL A 54 19.32 12.59 -10.87
N PRO A 55 18.83 12.03 -11.99
CA PRO A 55 18.18 12.80 -13.04
C PRO A 55 16.92 13.53 -12.54
N GLY A 56 16.71 14.77 -12.98
CA GLY A 56 15.60 15.61 -12.52
C GLY A 56 14.19 15.10 -12.86
N ASN A 57 14.07 14.18 -13.83
CA ASN A 57 12.81 13.50 -14.16
C ASN A 57 12.56 12.24 -13.31
N MET A 58 13.47 11.88 -12.41
CA MET A 58 13.34 10.73 -11.53
C MET A 58 12.53 11.14 -10.28
N GLN A 59 11.44 10.45 -10.00
CA GLN A 59 10.59 10.74 -8.83
C GLN A 59 11.15 10.17 -7.52
N GLY A 60 12.05 9.18 -7.62
CA GLY A 60 12.77 8.62 -6.49
C GLY A 60 13.74 9.64 -5.89
N ARG A 61 13.98 9.53 -4.59
CA ARG A 61 14.88 10.40 -3.81
C ARG A 61 15.99 9.57 -3.20
N ASN A 62 17.18 10.15 -3.04
CA ASN A 62 18.27 9.49 -2.33
C ASN A 62 17.93 9.38 -0.82
N MET A 63 17.66 8.17 -0.36
CA MET A 63 17.33 7.88 1.05
C MET A 63 18.44 8.17 2.04
N LEU A 64 19.69 8.29 1.57
CA LEU A 64 20.87 8.58 2.38
C LEU A 64 21.22 10.08 2.41
N SER A 65 20.43 10.92 1.71
CA SER A 65 20.60 12.37 1.82
C SER A 65 20.20 12.85 3.21
N PRO A 66 20.96 13.77 3.83
CA PRO A 66 20.55 14.42 5.07
C PRO A 66 19.17 15.10 5.00
N ASP A 67 18.79 15.57 3.80
CA ASP A 67 17.52 16.25 3.54
C ASP A 67 16.41 15.27 3.10
N PHE A 68 16.64 13.95 3.21
CA PHE A 68 15.62 12.99 2.82
C PHE A 68 14.41 13.06 3.74
N HIS A 69 13.29 13.37 3.16
CA HIS A 69 12.01 13.40 3.84
C HIS A 69 10.86 13.12 2.86
N ARG A 70 9.86 12.36 3.33
CA ARG A 70 8.59 12.16 2.64
C ARG A 70 7.43 12.30 3.62
N ASP A 71 6.48 13.17 3.30
CA ASP A 71 5.22 13.29 4.06
C ASP A 71 4.27 12.12 3.78
N SER A 72 4.36 11.56 2.57
CA SER A 72 3.49 10.47 2.13
C SER A 72 4.13 9.60 1.05
N VAL A 73 3.63 8.37 0.94
CA VAL A 73 3.92 7.43 -0.15
C VAL A 73 2.62 7.05 -0.82
N VAL A 74 2.62 7.06 -2.16
CA VAL A 74 1.49 6.59 -2.97
C VAL A 74 1.73 5.18 -3.46
N SER A 75 0.71 4.35 -3.37
CA SER A 75 0.70 2.97 -3.86
C SER A 75 -0.44 2.76 -4.84
N ALA A 76 -0.23 1.87 -5.80
CA ALA A 76 -1.20 1.59 -6.85
C ALA A 76 -1.29 0.09 -7.15
N ARG A 77 -2.49 -0.34 -7.51
CA ARG A 77 -2.75 -1.64 -8.11
C ARG A 77 -3.68 -1.46 -9.30
N ASP A 78 -3.27 -1.87 -10.49
CA ASP A 78 -4.09 -1.84 -11.71
C ASP A 78 -4.37 -3.23 -12.24
N ARG A 79 -3.54 -4.21 -11.89
CA ARG A 79 -3.67 -5.56 -12.41
C ARG A 79 -2.96 -6.57 -11.51
N CYS A 80 -3.52 -7.78 -11.46
CA CYS A 80 -2.81 -8.97 -11.00
C CYS A 80 -3.06 -10.11 -11.98
N ASP A 81 -2.03 -10.58 -12.65
CA ASP A 81 -2.11 -11.55 -13.76
C ASP A 81 -3.08 -11.07 -14.86
N PHE A 82 -4.14 -11.86 -15.08
CA PHE A 82 -5.20 -11.57 -16.05
C PHE A 82 -6.34 -10.72 -15.46
N THR A 83 -6.35 -10.49 -14.16
CA THR A 83 -7.43 -9.77 -13.48
C THR A 83 -7.14 -8.27 -13.43
N ILE A 84 -8.06 -7.47 -13.96
CA ILE A 84 -7.97 -6.02 -13.95
C ILE A 84 -8.57 -5.49 -12.66
N ASP A 85 -7.88 -4.52 -12.08
CA ASP A 85 -8.32 -3.77 -10.91
C ASP A 85 -7.89 -2.30 -11.08
N ARG A 86 -8.37 -1.42 -10.20
CA ARG A 86 -7.87 -0.06 -10.10
C ARG A 86 -8.02 0.41 -8.66
N ILE A 87 -6.91 0.43 -7.94
CA ILE A 87 -6.82 0.86 -6.55
C ILE A 87 -5.69 1.87 -6.42
N ARG A 88 -5.89 2.89 -5.62
CA ARG A 88 -4.87 3.87 -5.27
C ARG A 88 -4.89 4.08 -3.76
N ALA A 89 -3.72 4.25 -3.18
CA ALA A 89 -3.59 4.58 -1.77
C ALA A 89 -2.55 5.66 -1.55
N VAL A 90 -2.77 6.46 -0.52
CA VAL A 90 -1.76 7.34 0.06
C VAL A 90 -1.56 6.96 1.52
N THR A 91 -0.30 6.82 1.92
CA THR A 91 0.10 6.46 3.28
C THR A 91 0.98 7.57 3.85
N THR A 92 0.64 8.08 5.01
CA THR A 92 1.48 8.93 5.86
C THR A 92 2.11 8.10 6.97
N GLN A 93 2.81 8.70 7.91
CA GLN A 93 3.37 7.99 9.07
C GLN A 93 2.29 7.28 9.91
N ARG A 94 1.09 7.82 9.96
CA ARG A 94 0.02 7.31 10.81
C ARG A 94 -1.22 6.85 10.08
N PHE A 95 -1.57 7.47 8.97
CA PHE A 95 -2.84 7.21 8.30
C PHE A 95 -2.65 6.68 6.89
N LYS A 96 -3.59 5.84 6.47
CA LYS A 96 -3.71 5.37 5.10
C LYS A 96 -5.11 5.61 4.57
N TYR A 97 -5.20 6.22 3.40
CA TYR A 97 -6.43 6.34 2.62
C TYR A 97 -6.32 5.52 1.35
N ILE A 98 -7.34 4.73 1.07
CA ILE A 98 -7.45 3.85 -0.10
C ILE A 98 -8.70 4.25 -0.90
N HIS A 99 -8.55 4.39 -2.21
CA HIS A 99 -9.66 4.56 -3.13
C HIS A 99 -9.77 3.37 -4.08
N ASN A 100 -10.90 2.66 -4.03
CA ASN A 100 -11.25 1.53 -4.87
C ASN A 100 -12.14 2.02 -6.02
N PHE A 101 -11.61 2.07 -7.24
CA PHE A 101 -12.35 2.54 -8.41
C PHE A 101 -13.31 1.49 -8.99
N MET A 102 -13.11 0.21 -8.67
CA MET A 102 -13.89 -0.90 -9.19
C MET A 102 -14.57 -1.64 -8.03
N THR A 103 -15.61 -1.02 -7.48
CA THR A 103 -16.34 -1.52 -6.30
C THR A 103 -17.23 -2.73 -6.61
N ASP A 104 -17.52 -2.96 -7.89
CA ASP A 104 -18.24 -4.13 -8.42
C ASP A 104 -17.40 -5.43 -8.40
N LYS A 105 -16.13 -5.34 -7.99
CA LYS A 105 -15.22 -6.48 -7.96
C LYS A 105 -14.85 -6.86 -6.53
N PRO A 106 -14.73 -8.17 -6.23
CA PRO A 106 -14.26 -8.64 -4.93
C PRO A 106 -12.79 -8.28 -4.69
N TYR A 107 -12.35 -8.30 -3.43
CA TYR A 107 -10.92 -8.27 -3.12
C TYR A 107 -10.20 -9.50 -3.64
N LEU A 108 -10.83 -10.67 -3.48
CA LEU A 108 -10.28 -11.96 -3.88
C LEU A 108 -10.64 -12.32 -5.33
N GLN A 109 -10.14 -11.54 -6.26
CA GLN A 109 -10.30 -11.86 -7.68
C GLN A 109 -9.43 -13.07 -8.08
N PRO A 110 -9.84 -13.85 -9.10
CA PRO A 110 -9.06 -14.95 -9.62
C PRO A 110 -7.65 -14.53 -10.05
N ASN A 111 -6.65 -15.24 -9.59
CA ASN A 111 -5.23 -15.02 -9.89
C ASN A 111 -4.43 -16.31 -9.72
N TYR A 112 -3.12 -16.29 -9.99
CA TYR A 112 -2.27 -17.49 -9.88
C TYR A 112 -2.28 -18.15 -8.49
N ARG A 113 -2.70 -17.45 -7.43
CA ARG A 113 -2.77 -17.96 -6.05
C ARG A 113 -4.10 -18.65 -5.73
N SER A 114 -5.13 -18.46 -6.54
CA SER A 114 -6.48 -18.99 -6.28
C SER A 114 -6.51 -20.51 -6.12
N GLY A 115 -5.52 -21.21 -6.69
CA GLY A 115 -5.34 -22.64 -6.54
C GLY A 115 -4.72 -23.11 -5.23
N SER A 116 -4.19 -22.20 -4.38
CA SER A 116 -3.57 -22.57 -3.10
C SER A 116 -4.59 -23.10 -2.09
N ALA A 117 -4.13 -23.94 -1.16
CA ALA A 117 -4.99 -24.55 -0.15
C ALA A 117 -5.69 -23.49 0.73
N SER A 118 -4.97 -22.45 1.14
CA SER A 118 -5.51 -21.36 1.96
C SER A 118 -6.61 -20.58 1.24
N MET A 119 -6.44 -20.28 -0.05
CA MET A 119 -7.45 -19.55 -0.84
C MET A 119 -8.70 -20.40 -1.09
N LYS A 120 -8.52 -21.69 -1.37
CA LYS A 120 -9.63 -22.63 -1.51
C LYS A 120 -10.42 -22.78 -0.21
N LEU A 121 -9.71 -22.90 0.93
CA LEU A 121 -10.34 -23.00 2.23
C LEU A 121 -11.12 -21.72 2.57
N LEU A 122 -10.53 -20.54 2.35
CA LEU A 122 -11.21 -19.25 2.58
C LEU A 122 -12.50 -19.15 1.74
N ALA A 123 -12.44 -19.49 0.45
CA ALA A 123 -13.61 -19.49 -0.41
C ALA A 123 -14.67 -20.52 0.01
N GLN A 124 -14.27 -21.67 0.53
CA GLN A 124 -15.17 -22.67 1.06
C GLN A 124 -15.86 -22.16 2.33
N MET A 125 -15.11 -21.67 3.30
CA MET A 125 -15.63 -21.14 4.57
C MET A 125 -16.57 -19.93 4.36
N HIS A 126 -16.28 -19.08 3.36
CA HIS A 126 -17.18 -17.99 2.97
C HIS A 126 -18.54 -18.54 2.50
N ARG A 127 -18.55 -19.54 1.59
CA ARG A 127 -19.82 -20.17 1.13
C ARG A 127 -20.59 -20.88 2.24
N GLU A 128 -19.88 -21.41 3.25
CA GLU A 128 -20.46 -22.08 4.41
C GLU A 128 -20.91 -21.11 5.53
N GLY A 129 -20.58 -19.82 5.41
CA GLY A 129 -20.88 -18.81 6.41
C GLY A 129 -20.15 -19.03 7.75
N THR A 130 -18.96 -19.63 7.71
CA THR A 130 -18.16 -19.98 8.90
C THR A 130 -16.99 -19.02 9.15
N LEU A 131 -16.81 -18.00 8.32
CA LEU A 131 -15.83 -16.93 8.53
C LEU A 131 -16.26 -15.99 9.66
N ASN A 132 -15.27 -15.43 10.38
CA ASN A 132 -15.55 -14.29 11.24
C ASN A 132 -15.74 -13.02 10.39
N ALA A 133 -16.26 -11.93 10.99
CA ALA A 133 -16.62 -10.70 10.28
C ALA A 133 -15.44 -10.10 9.49
N VAL A 134 -14.22 -10.14 10.02
CA VAL A 134 -13.02 -9.61 9.35
C VAL A 134 -12.66 -10.43 8.12
N GLN A 135 -12.70 -11.75 8.25
CA GLN A 135 -12.40 -12.67 7.16
C GLN A 135 -13.47 -12.59 6.07
N ASP A 136 -14.74 -12.49 6.48
CA ASP A 136 -15.88 -12.43 5.58
C ASP A 136 -15.89 -11.12 4.78
N HIS A 137 -15.56 -9.99 5.43
CA HIS A 137 -15.38 -8.72 4.73
C HIS A 137 -14.35 -8.83 3.59
N PHE A 138 -13.22 -9.49 3.84
CA PHE A 138 -12.18 -9.67 2.83
C PHE A 138 -12.58 -10.69 1.73
N ALA A 139 -13.46 -11.63 2.04
CA ALA A 139 -14.01 -12.60 1.10
C ALA A 139 -15.25 -12.09 0.35
N SER A 140 -15.75 -10.90 0.69
CA SER A 140 -16.94 -10.28 0.09
C SER A 140 -16.82 -10.12 -1.43
N GLU A 141 -17.93 -10.27 -2.12
CA GLU A 141 -18.04 -10.08 -3.58
C GLU A 141 -17.97 -8.61 -4.00
N VAL A 142 -18.19 -7.70 -3.07
CA VAL A 142 -18.12 -6.25 -3.25
C VAL A 142 -17.20 -5.62 -2.21
N ARG A 143 -16.68 -4.45 -2.50
CA ARG A 143 -15.80 -3.71 -1.57
C ARG A 143 -16.20 -2.25 -1.49
N PRO A 144 -15.89 -1.54 -0.38
CA PRO A 144 -16.17 -0.13 -0.25
C PRO A 144 -15.39 0.69 -1.28
N ALA A 145 -15.95 1.83 -1.69
CA ALA A 145 -15.27 2.77 -2.57
C ALA A 145 -14.05 3.42 -1.89
N GLU A 146 -14.15 3.64 -0.60
CA GLU A 146 -13.14 4.34 0.19
C GLU A 146 -12.84 3.55 1.46
N GLU A 147 -11.56 3.52 1.82
CA GLU A 147 -11.08 2.93 3.07
C GLU A 147 -10.14 3.92 3.73
N PHE A 148 -10.24 4.06 5.05
CA PHE A 148 -9.40 4.95 5.84
C PHE A 148 -8.97 4.27 7.14
N TYR A 149 -7.67 4.24 7.41
CA TYR A 149 -7.10 3.49 8.53
C TYR A 149 -6.15 4.33 9.37
N ASP A 150 -6.21 4.16 10.69
CA ASP A 150 -5.23 4.70 11.66
C ASP A 150 -4.20 3.61 11.97
N LEU A 151 -3.09 3.60 11.27
CA LEU A 151 -2.04 2.57 11.34
C LEU A 151 -1.36 2.47 12.71
N GLU A 152 -1.48 3.50 13.56
CA GLU A 152 -0.96 3.49 14.92
C GLU A 152 -1.86 2.66 15.85
N ASN A 153 -3.18 2.80 15.72
CA ASN A 153 -4.16 2.12 16.57
C ASN A 153 -4.68 0.83 15.93
N ASP A 154 -4.65 0.74 14.61
CA ASP A 154 -5.06 -0.43 13.83
C ASP A 154 -3.96 -0.80 12.79
N PRO A 155 -2.82 -1.34 13.22
CA PRO A 155 -1.72 -1.71 12.34
C PRO A 155 -2.05 -2.85 11.37
N ASN A 156 -3.17 -3.52 11.56
CA ASN A 156 -3.65 -4.58 10.67
C ASN A 156 -4.72 -4.10 9.67
N GLU A 157 -5.11 -2.82 9.72
CA GLU A 157 -6.06 -2.21 8.78
C GLU A 157 -7.38 -3.01 8.71
N ILE A 158 -7.99 -3.25 9.87
CA ILE A 158 -9.21 -4.05 10.05
C ILE A 158 -10.43 -3.14 10.17
N GLU A 159 -10.29 -2.00 10.87
CA GLU A 159 -11.37 -1.06 11.15
C GLU A 159 -11.36 0.08 10.12
N ASN A 160 -12.25 -0.02 9.13
CA ASN A 160 -12.40 1.04 8.14
C ASN A 160 -13.12 2.26 8.73
N LEU A 161 -12.39 3.36 8.88
CA LEU A 161 -12.86 4.64 9.43
C LEU A 161 -13.43 5.59 8.37
N ALA A 162 -13.53 5.17 7.10
CA ALA A 162 -14.06 6.02 6.03
C ALA A 162 -15.51 6.45 6.33
N GLY A 163 -15.76 7.77 6.22
CA GLY A 163 -17.05 8.37 6.55
C GLY A 163 -17.33 8.56 8.04
N HIS A 164 -16.36 8.26 8.93
CA HIS A 164 -16.54 8.51 10.36
C HIS A 164 -16.58 10.03 10.65
N PRO A 165 -17.61 10.56 11.34
CA PRO A 165 -17.79 12.00 11.51
C PRO A 165 -16.57 12.73 12.08
N ASP A 166 -15.90 12.14 13.07
CA ASP A 166 -14.74 12.73 13.73
C ASP A 166 -13.45 12.69 12.89
N LYS A 167 -13.50 12.06 11.71
CA LYS A 167 -12.35 11.89 10.81
C LYS A 167 -12.51 12.56 9.46
N THR A 168 -13.63 13.20 9.21
CA THR A 168 -14.01 13.77 7.90
C THR A 168 -12.97 14.71 7.32
N ASP A 169 -12.43 15.63 8.12
CA ASP A 169 -11.44 16.62 7.65
C ASP A 169 -10.12 15.94 7.28
N LEU A 170 -9.68 15.01 8.11
CA LEU A 170 -8.45 14.25 7.89
C LEU A 170 -8.56 13.33 6.67
N GLU A 171 -9.66 12.62 6.55
CA GLU A 171 -9.96 11.78 5.38
C GLU A 171 -9.98 12.62 4.10
N SER A 172 -10.64 13.78 4.11
CA SER A 172 -10.69 14.71 2.98
C SER A 172 -9.31 15.24 2.61
N HIS A 173 -8.47 15.53 3.59
CA HIS A 173 -7.08 15.91 3.37
C HIS A 173 -6.28 14.79 2.69
N MET A 174 -6.35 13.58 3.20
CA MET A 174 -5.66 12.40 2.63
C MET A 174 -6.15 12.10 1.21
N LYS A 175 -7.43 12.21 0.97
CA LYS A 175 -8.04 12.09 -0.36
C LYS A 175 -7.47 13.14 -1.32
N SER A 176 -7.39 14.38 -0.91
CA SER A 176 -6.80 15.47 -1.71
C SER A 176 -5.33 15.19 -2.05
N MET A 177 -4.52 14.75 -1.09
CA MET A 177 -3.12 14.35 -1.32
C MET A 177 -3.00 13.28 -2.41
N LEU A 178 -3.87 12.26 -2.39
CA LEU A 178 -3.87 11.19 -3.39
C LEU A 178 -4.18 11.72 -4.79
N PHE A 179 -5.23 12.52 -4.94
CA PHE A 179 -5.66 13.02 -6.24
C PHE A 179 -4.71 14.08 -6.80
N GLU A 180 -4.13 14.94 -5.98
CA GLU A 180 -3.08 15.87 -6.40
C GLU A 180 -1.84 15.13 -6.91
N HIS A 181 -1.44 14.04 -6.23
CA HIS A 181 -0.35 13.22 -6.71
C HIS A 181 -0.66 12.61 -8.09
N ALA A 182 -1.87 12.10 -8.29
CA ALA A 182 -2.30 11.54 -9.57
C ALA A 182 -2.29 12.59 -10.68
N LEU A 183 -2.75 13.81 -10.42
CA LEU A 183 -2.75 14.91 -11.38
C LEU A 183 -1.33 15.33 -11.79
N ARG A 184 -0.40 15.44 -10.82
CA ARG A 184 1.00 15.79 -11.12
C ARG A 184 1.70 14.75 -12.00
N ASN A 185 1.31 13.48 -11.88
CA ASN A 185 1.94 12.36 -12.62
C ASN A 185 1.18 11.97 -13.91
N SER A 186 0.02 12.55 -14.18
CA SER A 186 -0.75 12.30 -15.41
C SER A 186 -0.26 13.11 -16.63
N GLN A 187 0.78 13.91 -16.47
CA GLN A 187 1.36 14.72 -17.53
C GLN A 187 2.51 14.01 -18.30
N TYR A 188 2.69 12.69 -18.08
CA TYR A 188 3.69 11.86 -18.77
C TYR A 188 3.06 10.67 -19.45
#